data_b00f7add023c48e1aacfd12e48879bb4
#
_entry.id   b00f7add023c48e1aacfd12e48879bb4
#
_cell.length_a   1.000
_cell.length_b   1.000
_cell.length_c   1.000
_cell.angle_alpha   90.00
_cell.angle_beta   90.00
_cell.angle_gamma   90.00
#
_symmetry.space_group_name_H-M   'P 1'
#
loop_
_entity.id
_entity.type
_entity.pdbx_description
1 polymer ?
#
loop_
_entity_poly.entity_id
_entity_poly.type
_entity_poly.pdbx_seq_one_letter_code
_entity_poly.pdbx_strand_id
1 'polypeptide(L)'
;MEKITFRDYSFASPYIDKMTRRDTWVKFDVDNLYPERVMEIVNSSPLQKSILESKKTYVLGAGLEPTDENIYTPNMLETWQELIEKCTNDFVYLNAFAVQVILNESGNRFSFYHQPVSQVRLGNYNEKNFIEKAYLCTDWRKAQRNRNVVEIP
;
A
#
# COMPACT_ATOMS: atom_id res chain seq x y z
N MET A 1 26.43 -5.83 41.00
CA MET A 1 25.18 -6.08 40.29
C MET A 1 24.83 -4.81 39.50
N GLU A 2 25.06 -4.81 38.20
CA GLU A 2 24.67 -3.69 37.36
C GLU A 2 23.14 -3.67 37.20
N LYS A 3 22.56 -2.51 37.47
CA LYS A 3 21.13 -2.28 37.28
C LYS A 3 20.81 -2.20 35.79
N ILE A 4 20.15 -3.20 35.24
CA ILE A 4 19.61 -3.14 33.90
C ILE A 4 18.44 -2.16 33.93
N THR A 5 18.63 -0.98 33.40
CA THR A 5 17.56 0.01 33.20
C THR A 5 16.87 -0.28 31.88
N PHE A 6 15.65 -0.82 31.93
CA PHE A 6 14.80 -0.87 30.75
C PHE A 6 14.42 0.57 30.39
N ARG A 7 14.88 1.05 29.25
CA ARG A 7 14.30 2.26 28.66
C ARG A 7 12.91 1.87 28.15
N ASP A 8 11.89 2.49 28.69
CA ASP A 8 10.56 2.49 28.09
C ASP A 8 10.70 3.06 26.69
N TYR A 9 10.66 2.19 25.69
CA TYR A 9 10.34 2.60 24.34
C TYR A 9 8.84 2.93 24.35
N SER A 10 8.49 4.14 24.73
CA SER A 10 7.20 4.67 24.35
C SER A 10 7.16 4.57 22.84
N PHE A 11 6.31 3.68 22.32
CA PHE A 11 5.97 3.71 20.91
C PHE A 11 5.52 5.14 20.64
N ALA A 12 6.36 5.88 19.93
CA ALA A 12 5.98 7.21 19.51
C ALA A 12 4.62 7.03 18.83
N SER A 13 3.61 7.69 19.38
CA SER A 13 2.30 7.79 18.73
C SER A 13 2.55 8.07 17.26
N PRO A 14 1.94 7.32 16.31
CA PRO A 14 2.19 7.55 14.90
C PRO A 14 2.05 9.04 14.68
N TYR A 15 3.10 9.64 14.13
CA TYR A 15 3.15 11.08 13.88
C TYR A 15 2.04 11.40 12.91
N ILE A 16 0.91 11.85 13.45
CA ILE A 16 -0.16 12.44 12.66
C ILE A 16 0.34 13.85 12.40
N ASP A 17 0.93 14.05 11.23
CA ASP A 17 1.33 15.38 10.79
C ASP A 17 0.10 16.28 10.91
N LYS A 18 0.25 17.39 11.62
CA LYS A 18 -0.80 18.41 11.66
C LYS A 18 -0.93 18.93 10.24
N MET A 19 -1.85 18.33 9.51
CA MET A 19 -2.14 18.69 8.14
C MET A 19 -2.31 20.19 8.03
N THR A 20 -1.45 20.82 7.29
CA THR A 20 -1.68 22.19 6.88
C THR A 20 -2.83 22.18 5.87
N ARG A 21 -3.70 23.17 5.89
CA ARG A 21 -4.84 23.33 4.95
C ARG A 21 -4.44 23.28 3.46
N ARG A 22 -3.15 23.21 3.16
CA ARG A 22 -2.57 23.14 1.80
C ARG A 22 -2.29 21.71 1.33
N ASP A 23 -2.23 20.74 2.24
CA ASP A 23 -1.94 19.36 1.87
C ASP A 23 -3.23 18.68 1.41
N THR A 24 -3.27 18.21 0.19
CA THR A 24 -4.43 17.54 -0.40
C THR A 24 -4.48 16.06 -0.03
N TRP A 25 -3.34 15.48 0.37
CA TRP A 25 -3.20 14.07 0.76
C TRP A 25 -2.44 13.90 2.07
N VAL A 26 -2.66 12.75 2.72
CA VAL A 26 -1.93 12.34 3.93
C VAL A 26 -0.56 11.85 3.55
N LYS A 27 0.48 12.43 4.13
CA LYS A 27 1.85 11.98 3.90
C LYS A 27 2.15 10.71 4.68
N PHE A 28 2.99 9.86 4.10
CA PHE A 28 3.61 8.75 4.80
C PHE A 28 4.96 9.18 5.37
N ASP A 29 4.98 9.61 6.64
CA ASP A 29 6.09 10.22 7.34
C ASP A 29 6.43 11.67 6.84
N VAL A 30 7.41 12.30 7.47
CA VAL A 30 7.77 13.73 7.26
C VAL A 30 8.09 14.05 5.79
N ASP A 31 8.82 13.16 5.12
CA ASP A 31 9.24 13.33 3.73
C ASP A 31 8.36 12.58 2.71
N ASN A 32 7.30 11.91 3.20
CA ASN A 32 6.40 11.11 2.38
C ASN A 32 7.05 9.90 1.67
N LEU A 33 8.18 9.40 2.17
CA LEU A 33 8.98 8.33 1.56
C LEU A 33 9.10 7.09 2.46
N TYR A 34 8.20 6.90 3.41
CA TYR A 34 8.23 5.75 4.32
C TYR A 34 8.22 4.40 3.58
N PRO A 35 7.35 4.14 2.57
CA PRO A 35 7.34 2.87 1.86
C PRO A 35 8.67 2.58 1.15
N GLU A 36 9.24 3.58 0.51
CA GLU A 36 10.52 3.45 -0.20
C GLU A 36 11.66 3.12 0.76
N ARG A 37 11.68 3.77 1.93
CA ARG A 37 12.68 3.47 2.97
C ARG A 37 12.56 2.07 3.53
N VAL A 38 11.33 1.60 3.78
CA VAL A 38 11.11 0.22 4.22
C VAL A 38 11.66 -0.77 3.20
N MET A 39 11.39 -0.55 1.92
CA MET A 39 11.89 -1.41 0.84
C MET A 39 13.42 -1.37 0.74
N GLU A 40 14.05 -0.20 0.90
CA GLU A 40 15.51 -0.07 0.93
C GLU A 40 16.12 -0.85 2.11
N ILE A 41 15.57 -0.72 3.31
CA ILE A 41 16.04 -1.43 4.52
C ILE A 41 15.92 -2.94 4.32
N VAL A 42 14.79 -3.42 3.84
CA VAL A 42 14.58 -4.85 3.60
C VAL A 42 15.55 -5.39 2.56
N ASN A 43 15.74 -4.66 1.46
CA ASN A 43 16.66 -5.08 0.39
C ASN A 43 18.14 -5.03 0.81
N SER A 44 18.49 -4.23 1.80
CA SER A 44 19.85 -4.17 2.35
C SER A 44 20.18 -5.32 3.30
N SER A 45 19.16 -6.05 3.80
CA SER A 45 19.32 -7.15 4.76
C SER A 45 18.84 -8.48 4.17
N PRO A 46 19.75 -9.36 3.73
CA PRO A 46 19.37 -10.68 3.19
C PRO A 46 18.54 -11.53 4.15
N LEU A 47 18.86 -11.45 5.45
CA LEU A 47 18.11 -12.17 6.47
C LEU A 47 16.66 -11.68 6.58
N GLN A 48 16.46 -10.37 6.63
CA GLN A 48 15.13 -9.79 6.72
C GLN A 48 14.29 -10.08 5.48
N LYS A 49 14.91 -9.99 4.29
CA LYS A 49 14.28 -10.37 3.03
C LYS A 49 13.83 -11.83 3.04
N SER A 50 14.69 -12.76 3.48
CA SER A 50 14.36 -14.19 3.57
C SER A 50 13.17 -14.45 4.52
N ILE A 51 13.11 -13.75 5.66
CA ILE A 51 12.00 -13.86 6.62
C ILE A 51 10.70 -13.38 5.97
N LEU A 52 10.72 -12.25 5.27
CA LEU A 52 9.52 -11.71 4.62
C LEU A 52 9.06 -12.57 3.45
N GLU A 53 9.98 -13.14 2.66
CA GLU A 53 9.63 -14.09 1.59
C GLU A 53 9.00 -15.37 2.17
N SER A 54 9.53 -15.89 3.29
CA SER A 54 8.92 -17.01 4.00
C SER A 54 7.52 -16.67 4.50
N LYS A 55 7.34 -15.48 5.07
CA LYS A 55 6.03 -14.98 5.50
C LYS A 55 5.07 -14.85 4.32
N LYS A 56 5.53 -14.34 3.17
CA LYS A 56 4.74 -14.26 1.93
C LYS A 56 4.25 -15.62 1.48
N THR A 57 5.14 -16.61 1.44
CA THR A 57 4.79 -18.00 1.08
C THR A 57 3.75 -18.56 2.04
N TYR A 58 3.91 -18.30 3.33
CA TYR A 58 2.95 -18.75 4.34
C TYR A 58 1.57 -18.11 4.19
N VAL A 59 1.51 -16.82 3.90
CA VAL A 59 0.25 -16.09 3.69
C VAL A 59 -0.46 -16.55 2.41
N LEU A 60 0.29 -16.78 1.33
CA LEU A 60 -0.26 -17.26 0.06
C LEU A 60 -0.75 -18.71 0.15
N GLY A 61 -0.11 -19.53 0.98
CA GLY A 61 -0.44 -20.95 1.09
C GLY A 61 -0.33 -21.68 -0.24
N ALA A 62 -1.34 -22.49 -0.58
CA ALA A 62 -1.45 -23.19 -1.86
C ALA A 62 -1.92 -22.27 -3.02
N GLY A 63 -2.25 -21.01 -2.73
CA GLY A 63 -2.83 -20.09 -3.71
C GLY A 63 -4.32 -20.29 -3.89
N LEU A 64 -4.84 -19.78 -5.00
CA LEU A 64 -6.25 -19.95 -5.38
C LEU A 64 -6.39 -21.14 -6.30
N GLU A 65 -7.25 -22.09 -5.91
CA GLU A 65 -7.72 -23.13 -6.82
C GLU A 65 -8.97 -22.59 -7.53
N PRO A 66 -8.97 -22.51 -8.87
CA PRO A 66 -10.17 -22.17 -9.61
C PRO A 66 -11.22 -23.28 -9.42
N THR A 67 -12.33 -22.93 -8.82
CA THR A 67 -13.45 -23.87 -8.58
C THR A 67 -14.38 -24.02 -9.80
N ASP A 68 -14.28 -23.12 -10.78
CA ASP A 68 -15.14 -23.10 -11.97
C ASP A 68 -14.38 -22.64 -13.20
N GLU A 69 -14.64 -23.27 -14.35
CA GLU A 69 -14.08 -22.90 -15.66
C GLU A 69 -14.51 -21.49 -16.13
N ASN A 70 -15.48 -20.87 -15.44
CA ASN A 70 -16.03 -19.56 -15.74
C ASN A 70 -15.50 -18.43 -14.85
N ILE A 71 -14.38 -18.63 -14.15
CA ILE A 71 -13.78 -17.56 -13.34
C ILE A 71 -13.28 -16.46 -14.26
N TYR A 72 -13.98 -15.33 -14.26
CA TYR A 72 -13.55 -14.13 -14.94
C TYR A 72 -12.18 -13.68 -14.37
N THR A 73 -11.26 -13.35 -15.26
CA THR A 73 -9.99 -12.73 -14.87
C THR A 73 -10.25 -11.38 -14.20
N PRO A 74 -9.43 -10.96 -13.21
CA PRO A 74 -9.59 -9.66 -12.54
C PRO A 74 -9.52 -8.50 -13.53
N ASN A 75 -8.71 -8.65 -14.55
CA ASN A 75 -8.56 -7.71 -15.67
C ASN A 75 -8.04 -8.46 -16.91
N MET A 76 -7.78 -7.74 -18.02
CA MET A 76 -7.29 -8.34 -19.25
C MET A 76 -5.80 -8.73 -19.24
N LEU A 77 -5.06 -8.35 -18.20
CA LEU A 77 -3.60 -8.41 -18.17
C LEU A 77 -3.06 -9.50 -17.23
N GLU A 78 -3.84 -9.90 -16.23
CA GLU A 78 -3.36 -10.78 -15.16
C GLU A 78 -4.44 -11.73 -14.65
N THR A 79 -4.02 -12.79 -14.00
CA THR A 79 -4.86 -13.76 -13.30
C THR A 79 -5.15 -13.32 -11.87
N TRP A 80 -6.16 -13.93 -11.22
CA TRP A 80 -6.42 -13.71 -9.79
C TRP A 80 -5.24 -14.09 -8.92
N GLN A 81 -4.52 -15.14 -9.27
CA GLN A 81 -3.34 -15.56 -8.54
C GLN A 81 -2.26 -14.47 -8.55
N GLU A 82 -1.95 -13.92 -9.73
CA GLU A 82 -0.97 -12.85 -9.88
C GLU A 82 -1.39 -11.57 -9.14
N LEU A 83 -2.67 -11.19 -9.19
CA LEU A 83 -3.20 -10.05 -8.45
C LEU A 83 -3.00 -10.23 -6.94
N ILE A 84 -3.36 -11.41 -6.40
CA ILE A 84 -3.22 -11.71 -4.97
C ILE A 84 -1.76 -11.78 -4.55
N GLU A 85 -0.88 -12.33 -5.37
CA GLU A 85 0.55 -12.33 -5.10
C GLU A 85 1.14 -10.91 -4.96
N LYS A 86 0.72 -9.99 -5.83
CA LYS A 86 1.10 -8.57 -5.72
C LYS A 86 0.56 -7.92 -4.45
N CYS A 87 -0.72 -8.13 -4.15
CA CYS A 87 -1.34 -7.63 -2.92
C CYS A 87 -0.70 -8.20 -1.66
N THR A 88 -0.38 -9.50 -1.66
CA THR A 88 0.30 -10.16 -0.54
C THR A 88 1.71 -9.63 -0.35
N ASN A 89 2.42 -9.35 -1.44
CA ASN A 89 3.72 -8.74 -1.38
C ASN A 89 3.67 -7.39 -0.66
N ASP A 90 2.81 -6.49 -1.08
CA ASP A 90 2.64 -5.19 -0.43
C ASP A 90 2.21 -5.33 1.03
N PHE A 91 1.28 -6.25 1.32
CA PHE A 91 0.82 -6.52 2.67
C PHE A 91 1.93 -7.02 3.60
N VAL A 92 2.78 -7.93 3.12
CA VAL A 92 3.88 -8.48 3.93
C VAL A 92 4.95 -7.44 4.22
N TYR A 93 5.25 -6.56 3.25
CA TYR A 93 6.29 -5.55 3.39
C TYR A 93 5.81 -4.26 4.07
N LEU A 94 4.58 -3.84 3.79
CA LEU A 94 4.05 -2.53 4.18
C LEU A 94 2.81 -2.59 5.08
N ASN A 95 2.33 -3.80 5.42
CA ASN A 95 1.08 -4.05 6.15
C ASN A 95 -0.17 -3.40 5.52
N ALA A 96 -0.13 -3.13 4.23
CA ALA A 96 -1.23 -2.56 3.46
C ALA A 96 -1.16 -3.06 2.03
N PHE A 97 -2.28 -3.05 1.33
CA PHE A 97 -2.35 -3.22 -0.12
C PHE A 97 -3.43 -2.31 -0.67
N ALA A 98 -3.34 -1.97 -1.95
CA ALA A 98 -4.33 -1.15 -2.62
C ALA A 98 -4.74 -1.82 -3.94
N VAL A 99 -6.06 -1.84 -4.18
CA VAL A 99 -6.66 -2.34 -5.41
C VAL A 99 -7.57 -1.26 -5.97
N GLN A 100 -7.32 -0.90 -7.21
CA GLN A 100 -8.21 -0.02 -7.95
C GLN A 100 -9.31 -0.87 -8.59
N VAL A 101 -10.56 -0.47 -8.36
CA VAL A 101 -11.73 -1.11 -8.95
C VAL A 101 -12.28 -0.17 -10.03
N ILE A 102 -12.35 -0.66 -11.26
CA ILE A 102 -12.88 0.10 -12.39
C ILE A 102 -14.16 -0.58 -12.88
N LEU A 103 -15.24 0.18 -12.91
CA LEU A 103 -16.51 -0.24 -13.48
C LEU A 103 -16.51 0.08 -14.98
N ASN A 104 -16.94 -0.86 -15.83
CA ASN A 104 -17.07 -0.60 -17.25
C ASN A 104 -18.22 0.39 -17.54
N GLU A 105 -18.25 0.96 -18.73
CA GLU A 105 -19.28 1.92 -19.15
C GLU A 105 -20.71 1.35 -19.07
N SER A 106 -20.89 0.05 -19.29
CA SER A 106 -22.18 -0.64 -19.18
C SER A 106 -22.62 -0.88 -17.73
N GLY A 107 -21.77 -0.65 -16.73
CA GLY A 107 -22.08 -0.81 -15.33
C GLY A 107 -22.26 -2.26 -14.85
N ASN A 108 -21.90 -3.26 -15.67
CA ASN A 108 -22.14 -4.68 -15.38
C ASN A 108 -20.89 -5.53 -15.12
N ARG A 109 -19.69 -4.93 -15.26
CA ARG A 109 -18.42 -5.63 -15.05
C ARG A 109 -17.42 -4.76 -14.29
N PHE A 110 -16.80 -5.34 -13.28
CA PHE A 110 -15.70 -4.75 -12.55
C PHE A 110 -14.37 -5.30 -13.07
N SER A 111 -13.36 -4.44 -13.12
CA SER A 111 -11.96 -4.83 -13.33
C SER A 111 -11.14 -4.38 -12.12
N PHE A 112 -10.22 -5.23 -11.69
CA PHE A 112 -9.41 -5.04 -10.49
C PHE A 112 -7.94 -4.92 -10.89
N TYR A 113 -7.28 -3.87 -10.44
CA TYR A 113 -5.87 -3.59 -10.71
C TYR A 113 -5.12 -3.36 -9.41
N HIS A 114 -4.01 -4.08 -9.22
CA HIS A 114 -3.12 -3.79 -8.11
C HIS A 114 -2.49 -2.42 -8.28
N GLN A 115 -2.55 -1.61 -7.22
CA GLN A 115 -1.83 -0.33 -7.12
C GLN A 115 -0.76 -0.44 -6.04
N PRO A 116 0.54 -0.29 -6.38
CA PRO A 116 1.60 -0.34 -5.38
C PRO A 116 1.35 0.67 -4.26
N VAL A 117 1.38 0.23 -3.01
CA VAL A 117 1.13 1.10 -1.84
C VAL A 117 2.09 2.29 -1.78
N SER A 118 3.32 2.10 -2.27
CA SER A 118 4.29 3.20 -2.38
C SER A 118 3.78 4.35 -3.25
N GLN A 119 2.94 4.07 -4.24
CA GLN A 119 2.40 5.06 -5.18
C GLN A 119 1.07 5.69 -4.73
N VAL A 120 0.40 5.11 -3.73
CA VAL A 120 -0.93 5.55 -3.26
C VAL A 120 -0.81 6.43 -2.03
N ARG A 121 -1.58 7.50 -1.99
CA ARG A 121 -1.82 8.30 -0.78
C ARG A 121 -3.31 8.53 -0.64
N LEU A 122 -3.79 8.52 0.59
CA LEU A 122 -5.18 8.82 0.88
C LEU A 122 -5.36 10.34 1.02
N GLY A 123 -6.52 10.83 0.63
CA GLY A 123 -6.92 12.20 0.85
C GLY A 123 -7.19 12.49 2.32
N ASN A 124 -7.44 13.74 2.61
CA ASN A 124 -7.84 14.19 3.94
C ASN A 124 -9.24 13.72 4.30
N TYR A 125 -9.50 13.59 5.59
CA TYR A 125 -10.86 13.39 6.08
C TYR A 125 -11.73 14.60 5.76
N ASN A 126 -12.93 14.35 5.28
CA ASN A 126 -13.95 15.38 5.16
C ASN A 126 -14.58 15.69 6.54
N GLU A 127 -15.52 16.64 6.58
CA GLU A 127 -16.25 17.03 7.80
C GLU A 127 -17.02 15.87 8.46
N LYS A 128 -17.29 14.79 7.72
CA LYS A 128 -17.96 13.58 8.19
C LYS A 128 -17.00 12.46 8.57
N ASN A 129 -15.72 12.74 8.66
CA ASN A 129 -14.64 11.77 8.92
C ASN A 129 -14.51 10.63 7.87
N PHE A 130 -14.88 10.88 6.62
CA PHE A 130 -14.66 9.96 5.51
C PHE A 130 -13.53 10.45 4.60
N ILE A 131 -12.79 9.51 4.03
CA ILE A 131 -11.82 9.75 2.96
C ILE A 131 -12.56 9.56 1.64
N GLU A 132 -12.67 10.63 0.86
CA GLU A 132 -13.41 10.60 -0.42
C GLU A 132 -12.50 10.41 -1.63
N LYS A 133 -11.20 10.61 -1.46
CA LYS A 133 -10.25 10.65 -2.58
C LYS A 133 -8.99 9.90 -2.28
N ALA A 134 -8.42 9.29 -3.31
CA ALA A 134 -7.08 8.75 -3.29
C ALA A 134 -6.23 9.47 -4.36
N TYR A 135 -4.93 9.49 -4.14
CA TYR A 135 -3.96 10.14 -5.02
C TYR A 135 -2.90 9.13 -5.43
N LEU A 136 -2.64 9.04 -6.72
CA LEU A 136 -1.60 8.20 -7.30
C LEU A 136 -0.45 9.06 -7.82
N CYS A 137 0.76 8.69 -7.46
CA CYS A 137 1.97 9.29 -7.99
C CYS A 137 3.07 8.24 -8.11
N THR A 138 3.73 8.18 -9.24
CA THR A 138 4.83 7.24 -9.47
C THR A 138 6.12 7.61 -8.72
N ASP A 139 6.29 8.88 -8.40
CA ASP A 139 7.47 9.39 -7.68
C ASP A 139 7.07 10.53 -6.73
N TRP A 140 6.84 10.20 -5.48
CA TRP A 140 6.47 11.16 -4.45
C TRP A 140 7.57 12.17 -4.10
N ARG A 141 8.83 11.91 -4.44
CA ARG A 141 9.94 12.89 -4.31
C ARG A 141 9.71 14.13 -5.18
N LYS A 142 9.02 13.94 -6.31
CA LYS A 142 8.74 15.00 -7.29
C LYS A 142 7.31 15.55 -7.22
N ALA A 143 6.47 15.01 -6.35
CA ALA A 143 5.05 15.36 -6.23
C ALA A 143 4.81 16.83 -5.82
N GLN A 144 5.78 17.50 -5.20
CA GLN A 144 5.65 18.91 -4.80
C GLN A 144 5.33 19.88 -5.95
N ARG A 145 5.47 19.46 -7.20
CA ARG A 145 5.13 20.24 -8.39
C ARG A 145 3.77 19.91 -9.01
N ASN A 146 2.93 19.10 -8.36
CA ASN A 146 1.53 18.74 -8.74
C ASN A 146 1.30 18.24 -10.18
N ARG A 147 2.32 18.05 -11.00
CA ARG A 147 2.13 17.70 -12.42
C ARG A 147 1.93 16.19 -12.68
N ASN A 148 2.29 15.35 -11.71
CA ASN A 148 2.30 13.87 -11.89
C ASN A 148 1.42 13.16 -10.87
N VAL A 149 0.53 13.88 -10.20
CA VAL A 149 -0.40 13.30 -9.22
C VAL A 149 -1.77 13.15 -9.89
N VAL A 150 -2.27 11.93 -9.90
CA VAL A 150 -3.61 11.61 -10.42
C VAL A 150 -4.55 11.48 -9.22
N GLU A 151 -5.64 12.22 -9.24
CA GLU A 151 -6.71 12.11 -8.25
C GLU A 151 -7.70 11.02 -8.69
N ILE A 152 -8.06 10.15 -7.75
CA ILE A 152 -9.08 9.11 -7.93
C ILE A 152 -10.19 9.38 -6.92
N PRO A 153 -11.44 9.47 -7.38
CA PRO A 153 -12.61 9.67 -6.53
C PRO A 153 -12.91 8.45 -5.68
#